data_f07468878d44823fd56f2eb9e9a7977c
#
_entry.id   f07468878d44823fd56f2eb9e9a7977c
#
_cell.length_a   1.000
_cell.length_b   1.000
_cell.length_c   1.000
_cell.angle_alpha   90.00
_cell.angle_beta   90.00
_cell.angle_gamma   90.00
#
_symmetry.space_group_name_H-M   'P 1'
#
loop_
_entity.id
_entity.type
_entity.pdbx_description
1 polymer ?
#
loop_
_entity_poly.entity_id
_entity_poly.type
_entity_poly.pdbx_seq_one_letter_code
_entity_poly.pdbx_strand_id
1 'polypeptide(L)'
;LIECDEAAFRKASEFLPVECLVVNNIFRDQLDRYGEITHTLNAIREGITHIPDAVLCLNADCSLTASLAEKIPNRVVWFGVNVPIYTHAAHELSDAPYCIHCKTEYQYDYVTYGHLGGFHCPNCGYGRKTPSIAVTQILTAGADASDIVLDICGREYDVHVNLPGGY
;
A
#
# COMPACT_ATOMS: atom_id res chain seq x y z
N LEU A 1 -0.37 -10.44 -16.93
CA LEU A 1 -0.09 -10.17 -15.53
C LEU A 1 1.20 -10.90 -15.14
N ILE A 2 2.12 -10.18 -14.53
CA ILE A 2 3.40 -10.71 -14.06
C ILE A 2 3.54 -10.30 -12.60
N GLU A 3 3.81 -11.25 -11.72
CA GLU A 3 4.28 -10.99 -10.37
C GLU A 3 5.80 -10.84 -10.41
N CYS A 4 6.32 -9.81 -9.79
CA CYS A 4 7.74 -9.49 -9.81
C CYS A 4 8.23 -9.19 -8.39
N ASP A 5 9.32 -9.82 -8.00
CA ASP A 5 10.05 -9.51 -6.79
C ASP A 5 10.57 -8.07 -6.82
N GLU A 6 10.52 -7.36 -5.71
CA GLU A 6 10.87 -5.94 -5.60
C GLU A 6 12.32 -5.66 -6.02
N ALA A 7 13.23 -6.55 -5.69
CA ALA A 7 14.65 -6.42 -6.06
C ALA A 7 14.86 -6.65 -7.57
N ALA A 8 14.05 -7.52 -8.19
CA ALA A 8 14.11 -7.80 -9.62
C ALA A 8 13.42 -6.72 -10.46
N PHE A 9 12.42 -6.01 -9.91
CA PHE A 9 11.60 -5.02 -10.64
C PHE A 9 12.46 -3.93 -11.28
N ARG A 10 13.46 -3.40 -10.57
CA ARG A 10 14.37 -2.37 -11.11
C ARG A 10 14.95 -2.76 -12.45
N LYS A 11 15.41 -4.01 -12.57
CA LYS A 11 16.02 -4.52 -13.82
C LYS A 11 14.97 -4.94 -14.84
N ALA A 12 13.87 -5.54 -14.39
CA ALA A 12 12.79 -5.97 -15.27
C ALA A 12 12.11 -4.79 -15.97
N SER A 13 11.96 -3.66 -15.31
CA SER A 13 11.35 -2.43 -15.85
C SER A 13 12.14 -1.81 -17.01
N GLU A 14 13.43 -2.13 -17.17
CA GLU A 14 14.22 -1.67 -18.32
C GLU A 14 13.81 -2.35 -19.65
N PHE A 15 13.19 -3.52 -19.58
CA PHE A 15 12.92 -4.36 -20.74
C PHE A 15 11.44 -4.65 -20.97
N LEU A 16 10.63 -4.56 -19.94
CA LEU A 16 9.20 -4.88 -20.02
C LEU A 16 8.39 -3.65 -20.42
N PRO A 17 7.46 -3.79 -21.38
CA PRO A 17 6.49 -2.75 -21.69
C PRO A 17 5.41 -2.71 -20.60
N VAL A 18 5.69 -1.99 -19.51
CA VAL A 18 4.79 -1.89 -18.36
C VAL A 18 3.75 -0.81 -18.62
N GLU A 19 2.48 -1.20 -18.71
CA GLU A 19 1.35 -0.27 -18.83
C GLU A 19 0.77 0.09 -17.45
N CYS A 20 0.85 -0.85 -16.49
CA CYS A 20 0.35 -0.67 -15.14
C CYS A 20 1.27 -1.39 -14.14
N LEU A 21 1.66 -0.69 -13.09
CA LEU A 21 2.39 -1.24 -11.95
C LEU A 21 1.48 -1.18 -10.72
N VAL A 22 1.27 -2.34 -10.07
CA VAL A 22 0.58 -2.42 -8.77
C VAL A 22 1.60 -2.65 -7.68
N VAL A 23 1.61 -1.80 -6.66
CA VAL A 23 2.42 -1.98 -5.45
C VAL A 23 1.49 -2.14 -4.25
N ASN A 24 1.43 -3.36 -3.71
CA ASN A 24 0.52 -3.69 -2.62
C ASN A 24 0.99 -3.12 -1.29
N ASN A 25 2.08 -3.67 -0.77
CA ASN A 25 2.60 -3.31 0.54
C ASN A 25 4.12 -3.42 0.53
N ILE A 26 4.77 -2.70 1.43
CA ILE A 26 6.20 -2.83 1.69
C ILE A 26 6.33 -3.15 3.17
N PHE A 27 6.66 -4.40 3.47
CA PHE A 27 6.91 -4.89 4.82
C PHE A 27 8.41 -5.12 5.03
N ARG A 28 8.82 -5.12 6.29
CA ARG A 28 10.14 -5.61 6.67
C ARG A 28 10.14 -7.12 6.52
N ASP A 29 11.03 -7.66 5.71
CA ASP A 29 11.25 -9.11 5.68
C ASP A 29 11.77 -9.58 7.05
N GLN A 30 11.45 -10.81 7.45
CA GLN A 30 11.68 -11.35 8.80
C GLN A 30 13.15 -11.37 9.27
N LEU A 31 14.06 -10.90 8.46
CA LEU A 31 15.47 -10.80 8.76
C LEU A 31 15.85 -9.35 9.06
N ASP A 32 15.94 -9.07 10.31
CA ASP A 32 16.43 -7.89 11.03
C ASP A 32 17.55 -7.08 10.35
N ARG A 33 17.25 -6.36 9.26
CA ARG A 33 18.23 -5.50 8.58
C ARG A 33 17.70 -4.09 8.41
N TYR A 34 18.17 -3.20 9.19
CA TYR A 34 17.87 -1.76 9.22
C TYR A 34 18.06 -1.02 7.88
N GLY A 35 18.51 -1.67 6.83
CA GLY A 35 18.69 -1.10 5.50
C GLY A 35 17.69 -1.62 4.45
N GLU A 36 17.00 -2.71 4.68
CA GLU A 36 16.24 -3.42 3.65
C GLU A 36 15.04 -2.65 3.12
N ILE A 37 14.20 -2.08 4.01
CA ILE A 37 13.01 -1.31 3.57
C ILE A 37 13.43 -0.12 2.69
N THR A 38 14.46 0.61 3.09
CA THR A 38 14.95 1.76 2.31
C THR A 38 15.56 1.31 0.99
N HIS A 39 16.27 0.18 0.98
CA HIS A 39 16.85 -0.37 -0.23
C HIS A 39 15.76 -0.82 -1.21
N THR A 40 14.79 -1.58 -0.74
CA THR A 40 13.62 -2.04 -1.51
C THR A 40 12.84 -0.86 -2.08
N LEU A 41 12.54 0.14 -1.25
CA LEU A 41 11.84 1.35 -1.68
C LEU A 41 12.59 2.11 -2.78
N ASN A 42 13.92 2.22 -2.66
CA ASN A 42 14.75 2.88 -3.65
C ASN A 42 14.84 2.07 -4.96
N ALA A 43 14.91 0.74 -4.87
CA ALA A 43 14.88 -0.13 -6.05
C ALA A 43 13.57 0.00 -6.82
N ILE A 44 12.43 0.06 -6.12
CA ILE A 44 11.12 0.28 -6.76
C ILE A 44 11.06 1.68 -7.37
N ARG A 45 11.53 2.73 -6.68
CA ARG A 45 11.58 4.10 -7.22
C ARG A 45 12.41 4.19 -8.49
N GLU A 46 13.58 3.57 -8.51
CA GLU A 46 14.44 3.52 -9.70
C GLU A 46 13.71 2.82 -10.85
N GLY A 47 13.08 1.66 -10.59
CA GLY A 47 12.28 0.96 -11.59
C GLY A 47 11.13 1.79 -12.14
N ILE A 48 10.47 2.60 -11.32
CA ILE A 48 9.41 3.51 -11.75
C ILE A 48 9.95 4.54 -12.77
N THR A 49 11.20 4.99 -12.64
CA THR A 49 11.78 5.95 -13.60
C THR A 49 11.91 5.39 -15.01
N HIS A 50 11.95 4.07 -15.17
CA HIS A 50 12.02 3.40 -16.48
C HIS A 50 10.65 3.31 -17.18
N ILE A 51 9.56 3.54 -16.46
CA ILE A 51 8.19 3.37 -16.93
C ILE A 51 7.34 4.64 -16.75
N PRO A 52 7.77 5.81 -17.29
CA PRO A 52 7.15 7.11 -17.01
C PRO A 52 5.69 7.22 -17.45
N ASP A 53 5.28 6.45 -18.45
CA ASP A 53 3.91 6.47 -18.99
C ASP A 53 2.97 5.44 -18.34
N ALA A 54 3.50 4.55 -17.50
CA ALA A 54 2.70 3.54 -16.82
C ALA A 54 1.77 4.17 -15.77
N VAL A 55 0.59 3.57 -15.59
CA VAL A 55 -0.29 3.88 -14.45
C VAL A 55 0.23 3.17 -13.21
N LEU A 56 0.39 3.90 -12.11
CA LEU A 56 0.76 3.31 -10.82
C LEU A 56 -0.49 3.11 -9.96
N CYS A 57 -0.78 1.86 -9.60
CA CYS A 57 -1.80 1.51 -8.61
C CYS A 57 -1.11 1.31 -7.26
N LEU A 58 -1.28 2.25 -6.34
CA LEU A 58 -0.55 2.28 -5.06
C LEU A 58 -1.50 2.13 -3.88
N ASN A 59 -1.07 1.33 -2.89
CA ASN A 59 -1.80 1.20 -1.64
C ASN A 59 -1.70 2.50 -0.82
N ALA A 60 -2.86 3.15 -0.61
CA ALA A 60 -2.96 4.36 0.17
C ALA A 60 -2.75 4.14 1.67
N ASP A 61 -3.00 2.91 2.16
CA ASP A 61 -2.92 2.54 3.58
C ASP A 61 -1.47 2.35 4.05
N CYS A 62 -0.52 2.20 3.10
CA CYS A 62 0.90 2.01 3.39
C CYS A 62 1.67 3.31 3.17
N SER A 63 2.27 3.86 4.23
CA SER A 63 3.04 5.13 4.16
C SER A 63 4.26 5.04 3.24
N LEU A 64 4.89 3.86 3.16
CA LEU A 64 6.03 3.63 2.28
C LEU A 64 5.61 3.59 0.82
N THR A 65 4.54 2.83 0.51
CA THR A 65 3.97 2.76 -0.84
C THR A 65 3.47 4.12 -1.29
N ALA A 66 2.78 4.87 -0.42
CA ALA A 66 2.31 6.21 -0.72
C ALA A 66 3.45 7.17 -1.09
N SER A 67 4.63 6.99 -0.52
CA SER A 67 5.80 7.82 -0.84
C SER A 67 6.36 7.60 -2.25
N LEU A 68 6.02 6.49 -2.90
CA LEU A 68 6.44 6.23 -4.29
C LEU A 68 5.83 7.21 -5.29
N ALA A 69 4.69 7.81 -4.94
CA ALA A 69 4.01 8.79 -5.79
C ALA A 69 4.69 10.17 -5.82
N GLU A 70 5.75 10.36 -5.07
CA GLU A 70 6.39 11.67 -4.97
C GLU A 70 7.37 11.91 -6.12
N LYS A 71 7.25 13.10 -6.74
CA LYS A 71 8.19 13.57 -7.79
C LYS A 71 8.25 12.65 -9.01
N ILE A 72 7.14 12.03 -9.36
CA ILE A 72 7.00 11.19 -10.56
C ILE A 72 6.00 11.80 -11.53
N PRO A 73 6.14 11.58 -12.85
CA PRO A 73 5.19 12.03 -13.85
C PRO A 73 3.97 11.12 -13.99
N ASN A 74 4.04 9.92 -13.48
CA ASN A 74 3.06 8.86 -13.65
C ASN A 74 1.68 9.25 -13.11
N ARG A 75 0.62 8.81 -13.79
CA ARG A 75 -0.73 8.81 -13.25
C ARG A 75 -0.80 7.80 -12.09
N VAL A 76 -1.34 8.23 -10.95
CA VAL A 76 -1.50 7.36 -9.77
C VAL A 76 -2.99 7.08 -9.53
N VAL A 77 -3.30 5.82 -9.30
CA VAL A 77 -4.59 5.31 -8.82
C VAL A 77 -4.36 4.79 -7.40
N TRP A 78 -5.10 5.32 -6.44
CA TRP A 78 -5.01 4.91 -5.05
C TRP A 78 -6.04 3.85 -4.74
N PHE A 79 -5.62 2.78 -4.07
CA PHE A 79 -6.53 1.80 -3.50
C PHE A 79 -6.26 1.63 -2.00
N GLY A 80 -7.25 1.08 -1.28
CA GLY A 80 -7.12 0.88 0.16
C GLY A 80 -8.39 0.36 0.82
N VAL A 81 -8.38 0.32 2.15
CA VAL A 81 -9.49 -0.15 2.97
C VAL A 81 -9.98 1.00 3.84
N ASN A 82 -11.25 1.38 3.69
CA ASN A 82 -11.90 2.47 4.44
C ASN A 82 -12.67 1.97 5.66
N VAL A 83 -12.44 0.73 6.06
CA VAL A 83 -13.11 0.10 7.20
C VAL A 83 -12.07 -0.22 8.26
N PRO A 84 -12.27 0.19 9.52
CA PRO A 84 -11.41 -0.24 10.61
C PRO A 84 -11.59 -1.75 10.82
N ILE A 85 -10.52 -2.53 10.69
CA ILE A 85 -10.55 -3.97 10.96
C ILE A 85 -10.19 -4.22 12.43
N TYR A 86 -9.27 -3.42 12.96
CA TYR A 86 -8.86 -3.47 14.36
C TYR A 86 -9.18 -2.16 15.08
N THR A 87 -9.84 -2.27 16.23
CA THR A 87 -10.21 -1.13 17.08
C THR A 87 -9.08 -0.66 17.99
N HIS A 88 -8.04 -1.45 18.12
CA HIS A 88 -6.86 -1.10 18.92
C HIS A 88 -5.62 -1.22 18.03
N ALA A 89 -4.87 -0.14 17.93
CA ALA A 89 -3.58 -0.14 17.28
C ALA A 89 -2.68 -1.17 17.98
N ALA A 90 -2.47 -2.31 17.35
CA ALA A 90 -1.41 -3.21 17.74
C ALA A 90 -0.08 -2.54 17.38
N HIS A 91 0.39 -1.63 18.24
CA HIS A 91 1.67 -0.93 18.07
C HIS A 91 2.88 -1.85 18.01
N GLU A 92 2.69 -3.14 18.32
CA GLU A 92 3.76 -4.12 18.44
C GLU A 92 4.33 -4.61 17.10
N LEU A 93 3.67 -4.34 15.97
CA LEU A 93 4.06 -4.88 14.66
C LEU A 93 4.14 -3.81 13.56
N SER A 94 4.57 -2.59 13.89
CA SER A 94 4.70 -1.56 12.87
C SER A 94 6.08 -1.57 12.22
N ASP A 95 6.17 -1.95 10.95
CA ASP A 95 7.41 -1.93 10.16
C ASP A 95 7.85 -0.50 9.80
N ALA A 96 6.93 0.45 9.83
CA ALA A 96 7.19 1.84 9.49
C ALA A 96 6.49 2.81 10.46
N PRO A 97 6.91 2.84 11.77
CA PRO A 97 6.24 3.66 12.78
C PRO A 97 6.50 5.15 12.62
N TYR A 98 7.56 5.54 11.90
CA TYR A 98 8.00 6.93 11.80
C TYR A 98 7.82 7.50 10.41
N CYS A 99 7.44 8.78 10.38
CA CYS A 99 7.27 9.53 9.15
C CYS A 99 8.55 9.51 8.30
N ILE A 100 8.39 9.15 7.03
CA ILE A 100 9.50 9.05 6.08
C ILE A 100 10.22 10.40 5.90
N HIS A 101 9.51 11.53 6.10
CA HIS A 101 10.03 12.87 5.90
C HIS A 101 10.68 13.46 7.14
N CYS A 102 10.00 13.46 8.29
CA CYS A 102 10.42 14.19 9.47
C CYS A 102 10.73 13.31 10.69
N LYS A 103 10.60 11.99 10.55
CA LYS A 103 10.87 11.00 11.61
C LYS A 103 10.00 11.11 12.85
N THR A 104 8.94 11.90 12.81
CA THR A 104 7.92 11.92 13.86
C THR A 104 7.08 10.64 13.76
N GLU A 105 6.70 10.08 14.89
CA GLU A 105 5.83 8.91 14.94
C GLU A 105 4.47 9.21 14.30
N TYR A 106 3.98 8.26 13.48
CA TYR A 106 2.65 8.38 12.87
C TYR A 106 1.55 8.19 13.90
N GLN A 107 0.46 8.91 13.69
CA GLN A 107 -0.82 8.66 14.33
C GLN A 107 -1.75 7.97 13.34
N TYR A 108 -2.64 7.13 13.85
CA TYR A 108 -3.59 6.35 13.05
C TYR A 108 -5.01 6.62 13.51
N ASP A 109 -5.88 6.98 12.57
CA ASP A 109 -7.32 7.07 12.83
C ASP A 109 -7.93 5.67 12.96
N TYR A 110 -7.38 4.71 12.21
CA TYR A 110 -7.71 3.29 12.26
C TYR A 110 -6.57 2.45 11.67
N VAL A 111 -6.54 1.18 12.04
CA VAL A 111 -5.58 0.20 11.53
C VAL A 111 -6.32 -0.93 10.84
N THR A 112 -5.82 -1.36 9.69
CA THR A 112 -6.35 -2.51 8.94
C THR A 112 -5.50 -3.75 9.14
N TYR A 113 -4.18 -3.63 9.04
CA TYR A 113 -3.23 -4.71 9.29
C TYR A 113 -1.82 -4.14 9.51
N GLY A 114 -1.14 -4.56 10.58
CA GLY A 114 0.23 -4.11 10.89
C GLY A 114 0.35 -2.58 10.92
N HIS A 115 1.11 -2.02 9.98
CA HIS A 115 1.27 -0.56 9.81
C HIS A 115 0.36 0.04 8.72
N LEU A 116 -0.62 -0.71 8.23
CA LEU A 116 -1.56 -0.26 7.22
C LEU A 116 -2.80 0.37 7.86
N GLY A 117 -3.28 1.45 7.28
CA GLY A 117 -4.50 2.12 7.75
C GLY A 117 -4.54 3.62 7.49
N GLY A 118 -5.35 4.32 8.27
CA GLY A 118 -5.54 5.76 8.21
C GLY A 118 -4.42 6.52 8.92
N PHE A 119 -3.18 6.44 8.41
CA PHE A 119 -2.02 7.10 9.00
C PHE A 119 -1.94 8.58 8.69
N HIS A 120 -1.43 9.37 9.63
CA HIS A 120 -1.04 10.76 9.42
C HIS A 120 0.14 11.16 10.32
N CYS A 121 0.96 12.07 9.83
CA CYS A 121 2.06 12.65 10.61
C CYS A 121 1.60 13.95 11.27
N PRO A 122 1.58 14.04 12.60
CA PRO A 122 1.12 15.24 13.31
C PRO A 122 2.05 16.44 13.13
N ASN A 123 3.29 16.24 12.70
CA ASN A 123 4.28 17.29 12.56
C ASN A 123 4.31 17.90 11.14
N CYS A 124 4.34 17.08 10.09
CA CYS A 124 4.51 17.60 8.71
C CYS A 124 3.25 17.45 7.83
N GLY A 125 2.19 16.83 8.36
CA GLY A 125 0.94 16.64 7.64
C GLY A 125 0.99 15.56 6.54
N TYR A 126 2.11 14.84 6.39
CA TYR A 126 2.15 13.70 5.48
C TYR A 126 1.19 12.61 5.96
N GLY A 127 0.34 12.11 5.08
CA GLY A 127 -0.68 11.15 5.47
C GLY A 127 -1.27 10.38 4.31
N ARG A 128 -2.16 9.47 4.68
CA ARG A 128 -2.90 8.60 3.79
C ARG A 128 -3.59 9.41 2.69
N LYS A 129 -3.52 8.89 1.48
CA LYS A 129 -4.23 9.45 0.32
C LYS A 129 -5.66 8.90 0.27
N THR A 130 -6.59 9.67 -0.24
CA THR A 130 -7.96 9.20 -0.46
C THR A 130 -7.96 8.18 -1.60
N PRO A 131 -8.33 6.92 -1.36
CA PRO A 131 -8.39 5.92 -2.41
C PRO A 131 -9.58 6.17 -3.33
N SER A 132 -9.40 5.91 -4.62
CA SER A 132 -10.45 5.86 -5.63
C SER A 132 -11.01 4.46 -5.84
N ILE A 133 -10.33 3.46 -5.28
CA ILE A 133 -10.76 2.07 -5.20
C ILE A 133 -10.63 1.65 -3.74
N ALA A 134 -11.74 1.38 -3.07
CA ALA A 134 -11.71 1.11 -1.64
C ALA A 134 -12.70 0.03 -1.20
N VAL A 135 -12.27 -0.83 -0.28
CA VAL A 135 -13.21 -1.63 0.50
C VAL A 135 -13.92 -0.70 1.48
N THR A 136 -15.23 -0.58 1.35
CA THR A 136 -16.07 0.30 2.18
C THR A 136 -16.86 -0.43 3.25
N GLN A 137 -17.11 -1.74 3.04
CA GLN A 137 -17.76 -2.60 4.02
C GLN A 137 -17.21 -4.02 3.94
N ILE A 138 -17.17 -4.70 5.07
CA ILE A 138 -16.93 -6.13 5.18
C ILE A 138 -18.24 -6.73 5.67
N LEU A 139 -18.94 -7.43 4.78
CA LEU A 139 -20.26 -8.03 5.07
C LEU A 139 -20.10 -9.35 5.82
N THR A 140 -19.18 -10.19 5.35
CA THR A 140 -18.76 -11.42 6.02
C THR A 140 -17.25 -11.58 5.93
N ALA A 141 -16.65 -12.18 6.96
CA ALA A 141 -15.25 -12.58 6.96
C ALA A 141 -15.14 -14.00 7.48
N GLY A 142 -14.78 -14.93 6.62
CA GLY A 142 -14.61 -16.35 6.92
C GLY A 142 -13.20 -16.84 6.64
N ALA A 143 -12.89 -18.07 7.06
CA ALA A 143 -11.59 -18.68 6.82
C ALA A 143 -11.34 -18.97 5.33
N ASP A 144 -12.39 -19.20 4.56
CA ASP A 144 -12.27 -19.61 3.14
C ASP A 144 -12.71 -18.52 2.16
N ALA A 145 -13.54 -17.59 2.60
CA ALA A 145 -14.08 -16.53 1.74
C ALA A 145 -14.52 -15.32 2.56
N SER A 146 -14.64 -14.18 1.88
CA SER A 146 -15.16 -12.92 2.45
C SER A 146 -16.09 -12.26 1.45
N ASP A 147 -17.16 -11.63 1.94
CA ASP A 147 -18.04 -10.77 1.16
C ASP A 147 -17.78 -9.33 1.56
N ILE A 148 -17.48 -8.49 0.58
CA ILE A 148 -17.12 -7.10 0.78
C ILE A 148 -17.91 -6.18 -0.15
N VAL A 149 -18.04 -4.92 0.22
CA VAL A 149 -18.46 -3.86 -0.68
C VAL A 149 -17.23 -3.09 -1.13
N LEU A 150 -17.05 -3.02 -2.43
CA LEU A 150 -15.95 -2.31 -3.08
C LEU A 150 -16.49 -1.06 -3.77
N ASP A 151 -16.04 0.11 -3.35
CA ASP A 151 -16.24 1.35 -4.11
C ASP A 151 -15.16 1.48 -5.18
N ILE A 152 -15.57 1.69 -6.43
CA ILE A 152 -14.68 2.00 -7.55
C ILE A 152 -15.13 3.33 -8.15
N CYS A 153 -14.40 4.40 -7.86
CA CYS A 153 -14.66 5.74 -8.37
C CYS A 153 -16.13 6.22 -8.11
N GLY A 154 -16.68 5.93 -6.94
CA GLY A 154 -18.01 6.33 -6.52
C GLY A 154 -19.13 5.38 -6.94
N ARG A 155 -18.78 4.18 -7.38
CA ARG A 155 -19.74 3.09 -7.64
C ARG A 155 -19.46 1.91 -6.74
N GLU A 156 -20.49 1.43 -6.05
CA GLU A 156 -20.38 0.27 -5.17
C GLU A 156 -20.65 -1.05 -5.91
N TYR A 157 -19.92 -2.07 -5.52
CA TYR A 157 -19.99 -3.44 -6.04
C TYR A 157 -19.93 -4.42 -4.89
N ASP A 158 -20.86 -5.36 -4.83
CA ASP A 158 -20.76 -6.51 -3.94
C ASP A 158 -19.80 -7.53 -4.55
N VAL A 159 -18.76 -7.88 -3.80
CA VAL A 159 -17.69 -8.76 -4.27
C VAL A 159 -17.52 -9.92 -3.31
N HIS A 160 -17.59 -11.14 -3.84
CA HIS A 160 -17.26 -12.35 -3.14
C HIS A 160 -15.81 -12.73 -3.42
N VAL A 161 -14.99 -12.80 -2.39
CA VAL A 161 -13.56 -13.10 -2.49
C VAL A 161 -13.30 -14.50 -1.95
N ASN A 162 -12.97 -15.44 -2.83
CA ASN A 162 -12.60 -16.82 -2.51
C ASN A 162 -11.10 -16.91 -2.23
N LEU A 163 -10.64 -16.33 -1.13
CA LEU A 163 -9.26 -16.46 -0.67
C LEU A 163 -9.26 -17.01 0.75
N PRO A 164 -8.55 -18.11 1.02
CA PRO A 164 -8.35 -18.57 2.37
C PRO A 164 -7.42 -17.61 3.13
N GLY A 165 -7.82 -17.26 4.33
CA GLY A 165 -7.09 -16.34 5.20
C GLY A 165 -7.50 -14.90 4.95
N GLY A 166 -8.25 -14.35 5.85
CA GLY A 166 -8.66 -12.94 5.81
C GLY A 166 -7.49 -12.00 6.10
N TYR A 167 -6.72 -11.67 5.09
CA TYR A 167 -5.75 -10.58 5.12
C TYR A 167 -6.22 -9.47 4.20
#